data_4d92b7576da2f12224caa85487f5fa99
#
_entry.id   4d92b7576da2f12224caa85487f5fa99
#
_cell.length_a   1.000
_cell.length_b   1.000
_cell.length_c   1.000
_cell.angle_alpha   90.00
_cell.angle_beta   90.00
_cell.angle_gamma   90.00
#
_symmetry.space_group_name_H-M   'P 1'
#
loop_
_entity.id
_entity.type
_entity.pdbx_description
1 polymer ?
#
loop_
_entity_poly.entity_id
_entity_poly.type
_entity_poly.pdbx_seq_one_letter_code
_entity_poly.pdbx_strand_id
1 'polypeptide(L)'
;MYVLNLKNEKNFKKPIDKEFPLCYNIRGLKKNLFLEDDKMSTFMQKKEAVVRKWYVIDAAGKPLGRTAVVAADLLRGKNAPEFTPHVDCGNFVIIVNAAEAVLTGKKLEQKYYQRHSGYIGGLKSVQYKKIMAEKPEFAMETAVKGMLPHNALGRAAATRLKVYSGEAHKHEAQKPETYEF
;
A
#
# COMPACT_ATOMS: atom_id res chain seq x y z
N MET A 1 -33.32 48.93 19.90
CA MET A 1 -34.35 49.31 18.89
C MET A 1 -34.16 48.40 17.69
N TYR A 2 -35.22 47.75 17.25
CA TYR A 2 -35.42 46.77 16.16
C TYR A 2 -34.95 45.33 16.46
N VAL A 3 -35.82 44.51 16.88
CA VAL A 3 -37.07 43.82 16.44
C VAL A 3 -36.76 42.50 15.71
N LEU A 4 -37.16 41.47 16.41
CA LEU A 4 -37.35 40.05 16.06
C LEU A 4 -37.94 39.82 14.66
N ASN A 5 -37.52 38.76 14.02
CA ASN A 5 -38.44 37.98 13.23
C ASN A 5 -38.16 36.45 13.31
N LEU A 6 -38.98 35.85 14.13
CA LEU A 6 -39.29 34.41 14.17
C LEU A 6 -40.22 34.08 12.99
N LYS A 7 -39.98 32.97 12.35
CA LYS A 7 -40.88 32.03 11.66
C LYS A 7 -40.14 31.31 10.54
N ASN A 8 -39.90 30.04 10.54
CA ASN A 8 -40.87 28.98 10.33
C ASN A 8 -40.30 27.60 10.63
N GLU A 9 -40.83 26.97 11.63
CA GLU A 9 -40.81 25.52 11.79
C GLU A 9 -41.71 24.90 10.72
N LYS A 10 -41.17 24.02 9.91
CA LYS A 10 -41.98 23.04 9.17
C LYS A 10 -41.55 21.65 9.54
N ASN A 11 -42.30 21.10 10.51
CA ASN A 11 -42.45 19.69 10.80
C ASN A 11 -42.69 18.90 9.51
N PHE A 12 -41.74 18.05 9.15
CA PHE A 12 -42.01 16.93 8.25
C PHE A 12 -42.16 15.65 9.08
N LYS A 13 -43.37 15.40 9.54
CA LYS A 13 -43.82 14.08 9.96
C LYS A 13 -43.94 13.23 8.72
N LYS A 14 -43.12 12.18 8.60
CA LYS A 14 -43.34 11.10 7.63
C LYS A 14 -44.44 10.19 8.18
N PRO A 15 -45.48 9.89 7.42
CA PRO A 15 -46.44 8.86 7.79
C PRO A 15 -45.82 7.48 7.63
N ILE A 16 -45.94 6.68 8.68
CA ILE A 16 -45.67 5.24 8.68
C ILE A 16 -46.92 4.60 8.12
N ASP A 17 -46.95 4.27 6.85
CA ASP A 17 -47.99 3.43 6.32
C ASP A 17 -47.48 1.99 6.22
N LYS A 18 -47.96 1.23 7.18
CA LYS A 18 -48.03 -0.24 7.15
C LYS A 18 -49.13 -0.62 6.21
N GLU A 19 -48.82 -1.24 5.11
CA GLU A 19 -49.76 -2.22 4.51
C GLU A 19 -48.94 -3.18 3.62
N PHE A 20 -48.84 -4.40 4.12
CA PHE A 20 -48.47 -5.55 3.31
C PHE A 20 -49.71 -5.96 2.49
N PRO A 21 -49.71 -5.96 1.19
CA PRO A 21 -50.74 -6.67 0.45
C PRO A 21 -50.28 -8.11 0.17
N LEU A 22 -51.15 -8.97 0.58
CA LEU A 22 -51.22 -10.39 0.32
C LEU A 22 -50.97 -10.75 -1.15
N CYS A 23 -50.34 -11.89 -1.32
CA CYS A 23 -50.18 -12.63 -2.56
C CYS A 23 -51.46 -12.65 -3.39
N TYR A 24 -51.44 -11.99 -4.54
CA TYR A 24 -52.34 -12.28 -5.65
C TYR A 24 -51.61 -12.76 -6.87
N ASN A 25 -51.90 -13.98 -7.22
CA ASN A 25 -51.46 -14.71 -8.38
C ASN A 25 -52.06 -14.05 -9.65
N ILE A 26 -51.26 -13.30 -10.41
CA ILE A 26 -51.68 -12.80 -11.72
C ILE A 26 -50.80 -13.43 -12.77
N ARG A 27 -51.28 -14.54 -13.36
CA ARG A 27 -50.82 -15.03 -14.64
C ARG A 27 -51.08 -13.93 -15.70
N GLY A 28 -50.07 -13.40 -16.32
CA GLY A 28 -50.22 -12.71 -17.59
C GLY A 28 -49.80 -11.26 -17.70
N LEU A 29 -48.80 -10.79 -16.96
CA LEU A 29 -48.10 -9.53 -17.29
C LEU A 29 -46.62 -9.79 -17.46
N LYS A 30 -46.15 -9.69 -18.70
CA LYS A 30 -44.70 -9.63 -19.01
C LYS A 30 -44.15 -8.41 -18.31
N LYS A 31 -43.69 -8.57 -17.10
CA LYS A 31 -42.86 -7.60 -16.41
C LYS A 31 -41.45 -7.79 -16.93
N ASN A 32 -41.04 -6.91 -17.82
CA ASN A 32 -39.65 -6.52 -17.91
C ASN A 32 -39.30 -5.67 -16.66
N LEU A 33 -39.39 -6.28 -15.49
CA LEU A 33 -38.64 -5.80 -14.34
C LEU A 33 -37.22 -6.29 -14.58
N PHE A 34 -36.36 -5.38 -14.99
CA PHE A 34 -34.94 -5.49 -14.71
C PHE A 34 -34.82 -5.60 -13.19
N LEU A 35 -34.86 -6.84 -12.70
CA LEU A 35 -34.17 -7.17 -11.47
C LEU A 35 -32.71 -7.01 -11.83
N GLU A 36 -32.13 -5.85 -11.53
CA GLU A 36 -30.73 -5.77 -11.31
C GLU A 36 -30.47 -6.78 -10.21
N ASP A 37 -30.01 -7.96 -10.62
CA ASP A 37 -29.42 -8.93 -9.71
C ASP A 37 -28.27 -8.21 -9.07
N ASP A 38 -28.49 -7.62 -7.89
CA ASP A 38 -27.44 -7.19 -6.97
C ASP A 38 -26.67 -8.45 -6.59
N LYS A 39 -25.85 -8.91 -7.52
CA LYS A 39 -24.84 -9.94 -7.25
C LYS A 39 -23.92 -9.33 -6.23
N MET A 40 -24.14 -9.66 -4.97
CA MET A 40 -23.21 -9.41 -3.88
C MET A 40 -21.92 -10.20 -4.17
N SER A 41 -21.21 -9.82 -5.24
CA SER A 41 -19.92 -10.38 -5.56
C SER A 41 -18.85 -9.48 -4.98
N THR A 42 -17.91 -10.05 -4.23
CA THR A 42 -16.72 -9.34 -3.78
C THR A 42 -15.92 -8.88 -4.99
N PHE A 43 -15.45 -7.63 -4.96
CA PHE A 43 -14.60 -7.10 -6.01
C PHE A 43 -13.30 -7.93 -6.11
N MET A 44 -12.95 -8.35 -7.31
CA MET A 44 -11.70 -9.04 -7.61
C MET A 44 -11.02 -8.34 -8.79
N GLN A 45 -9.83 -7.79 -8.53
CA GLN A 45 -9.05 -7.08 -9.56
C GLN A 45 -8.56 -8.05 -10.65
N LYS A 46 -8.70 -7.64 -11.91
CA LYS A 46 -8.14 -8.37 -13.04
C LYS A 46 -6.68 -7.95 -13.26
N LYS A 47 -5.81 -8.93 -13.56
CA LYS A 47 -4.38 -8.68 -13.77
C LYS A 47 -4.09 -7.66 -14.87
N GLU A 48 -4.92 -7.60 -15.89
CA GLU A 48 -4.80 -6.72 -17.06
C GLU A 48 -5.25 -5.29 -16.78
N ALA A 49 -6.14 -5.10 -15.79
CA ALA A 49 -6.69 -3.80 -15.42
C ALA A 49 -5.85 -3.02 -14.39
N VAL A 50 -4.73 -3.61 -13.92
CA VAL A 50 -3.88 -2.96 -12.92
C VAL A 50 -3.07 -1.83 -13.55
N VAL A 51 -3.35 -0.59 -13.16
CA VAL A 51 -2.57 0.59 -13.52
C VAL A 51 -1.53 0.85 -12.41
N ARG A 52 -0.24 0.78 -12.76
CA ARG A 52 0.86 0.98 -11.82
C ARG A 52 1.36 2.42 -11.85
N LYS A 53 1.53 3.00 -10.65
CA LYS A 53 2.12 4.31 -10.46
C LYS A 53 3.55 4.22 -9.95
N TRP A 54 4.30 5.32 -10.08
CA TRP A 54 5.63 5.45 -9.54
C TRP A 54 5.62 6.41 -8.36
N TYR A 55 6.24 5.99 -7.25
CA TYR A 55 6.35 6.80 -6.04
C TYR A 55 7.80 6.99 -5.65
N VAL A 56 8.13 8.22 -5.22
CA VAL A 56 9.42 8.55 -4.60
C VAL A 56 9.20 8.72 -3.11
N ILE A 57 10.03 8.07 -2.32
CA ILE A 57 10.07 8.16 -0.86
C ILE A 57 11.42 8.72 -0.46
N ASP A 58 11.43 9.82 0.28
CA ASP A 58 12.63 10.35 0.88
C ASP A 58 12.90 9.69 2.24
N ALA A 59 14.11 9.11 2.39
CA ALA A 59 14.56 8.44 3.60
C ALA A 59 15.40 9.35 4.52
N ALA A 60 15.72 10.58 4.10
CA ALA A 60 16.55 11.50 4.88
C ALA A 60 16.01 11.73 6.29
N GLY A 61 16.81 11.49 7.32
CA GLY A 61 16.45 11.67 8.71
C GLY A 61 15.36 10.75 9.26
N LYS A 62 14.77 9.89 8.42
CA LYS A 62 13.69 8.97 8.83
C LYS A 62 14.23 7.62 9.27
N PRO A 63 13.55 6.93 10.21
CA PRO A 63 13.95 5.60 10.63
C PRO A 63 13.86 4.58 9.48
N LEU A 64 14.95 3.89 9.17
CA LEU A 64 15.05 2.91 8.10
C LEU A 64 13.89 1.90 8.11
N GLY A 65 13.48 1.41 9.29
CA GLY A 65 12.40 0.44 9.40
C GLY A 65 11.02 1.00 9.01
N ARG A 66 10.72 2.25 9.36
CA ARG A 66 9.44 2.89 8.97
C ARG A 66 9.38 3.16 7.48
N THR A 67 10.44 3.69 6.90
CA THR A 67 10.58 3.86 5.45
C THR A 67 10.37 2.53 4.72
N ALA A 68 10.98 1.46 5.23
CA ALA A 68 10.83 0.12 4.64
C ALA A 68 9.39 -0.43 4.71
N VAL A 69 8.64 -0.15 5.79
CA VAL A 69 7.21 -0.55 5.91
C VAL A 69 6.37 0.13 4.85
N VAL A 70 6.50 1.46 4.72
CA VAL A 70 5.74 2.23 3.73
C VAL A 70 6.06 1.77 2.31
N ALA A 71 7.34 1.57 2.01
CA ALA A 71 7.77 1.04 0.72
C ALA A 71 7.20 -0.36 0.43
N ALA A 72 7.17 -1.25 1.43
CA ALA A 72 6.60 -2.59 1.28
C ALA A 72 5.08 -2.57 1.04
N ASP A 73 4.35 -1.68 1.71
CA ASP A 73 2.90 -1.53 1.52
C ASP A 73 2.55 -0.98 0.13
N LEU A 74 3.32 -0.01 -0.39
CA LEU A 74 3.18 0.49 -1.77
C LEU A 74 3.55 -0.56 -2.81
N LEU A 75 4.64 -1.31 -2.61
CA LEU A 75 5.08 -2.40 -3.49
C LEU A 75 4.08 -3.55 -3.53
N ARG A 76 3.37 -3.80 -2.44
CA ARG A 76 2.33 -4.81 -2.34
C ARG A 76 0.98 -4.29 -2.85
N GLY A 77 0.79 -2.97 -2.85
CA GLY A 77 -0.46 -2.32 -3.28
C GLY A 77 -1.55 -2.30 -2.22
N LYS A 78 -1.22 -2.49 -0.93
CA LYS A 78 -2.21 -2.48 0.15
C LYS A 78 -2.96 -1.16 0.32
N ASN A 79 -2.37 -0.06 -0.13
CA ASN A 79 -2.96 1.28 -0.06
C ASN A 79 -4.08 1.49 -1.09
N ALA A 80 -4.16 0.64 -2.10
CA ALA A 80 -5.19 0.73 -3.13
C ALA A 80 -6.48 0.04 -2.67
N PRO A 81 -7.67 0.65 -2.88
CA PRO A 81 -8.96 0.02 -2.57
C PRO A 81 -9.20 -1.25 -3.38
N GLU A 82 -8.57 -1.36 -4.54
CA GLU A 82 -8.64 -2.49 -5.46
C GLU A 82 -7.72 -3.66 -5.09
N PHE A 83 -7.08 -3.60 -3.91
CA PHE A 83 -6.13 -4.63 -3.48
C PHE A 83 -6.76 -6.02 -3.45
N THR A 84 -6.17 -6.95 -4.19
CA THR A 84 -6.59 -8.35 -4.21
C THR A 84 -5.38 -9.25 -3.92
N PRO A 85 -5.41 -10.14 -2.90
CA PRO A 85 -4.24 -10.86 -2.42
C PRO A 85 -3.57 -11.79 -3.45
N HIS A 86 -4.32 -12.31 -4.42
CA HIS A 86 -3.81 -13.24 -5.44
C HIS A 86 -3.34 -12.54 -6.72
N VAL A 87 -3.61 -11.24 -6.86
CA VAL A 87 -3.19 -10.42 -8.01
C VAL A 87 -2.09 -9.46 -7.57
N ASP A 88 -1.11 -9.23 -8.44
CA ASP A 88 -0.05 -8.27 -8.22
C ASP A 88 -0.54 -6.84 -8.51
N CYS A 89 -1.08 -6.16 -7.50
CA CYS A 89 -1.60 -4.79 -7.56
C CYS A 89 -0.56 -3.73 -7.16
N GLY A 90 0.71 -4.11 -7.00
CA GLY A 90 1.75 -3.23 -6.46
C GLY A 90 2.27 -2.19 -7.44
N ASN A 91 2.74 -1.07 -6.89
CA ASN A 91 3.30 0.07 -7.58
C ASN A 91 4.83 -0.02 -7.68
N PHE A 92 5.45 0.91 -8.42
CA PHE A 92 6.90 1.10 -8.42
C PHE A 92 7.29 2.05 -7.31
N VAL A 93 8.39 1.75 -6.61
CA VAL A 93 8.87 2.57 -5.49
C VAL A 93 10.35 2.89 -5.69
N ILE A 94 10.66 4.16 -5.58
CA ILE A 94 12.00 4.71 -5.58
C ILE A 94 12.27 5.23 -4.18
N ILE A 95 13.33 4.80 -3.52
CA ILE A 95 13.79 5.35 -2.25
C ILE A 95 15.04 6.14 -2.52
N VAL A 96 15.06 7.42 -2.14
CA VAL A 96 16.19 8.31 -2.22
C VAL A 96 16.79 8.57 -0.84
N ASN A 97 18.03 9.08 -0.79
CA ASN A 97 18.75 9.43 0.44
C ASN A 97 18.89 8.25 1.42
N ALA A 98 19.10 7.03 0.91
CA ALA A 98 19.22 5.85 1.76
C ALA A 98 20.45 5.93 2.71
N ALA A 99 21.48 6.71 2.38
CA ALA A 99 22.64 6.93 3.23
C ALA A 99 22.30 7.72 4.50
N GLU A 100 21.31 8.61 4.44
CA GLU A 100 20.89 9.47 5.54
C GLU A 100 19.79 8.83 6.41
N ALA A 101 19.38 7.60 6.10
CA ALA A 101 18.41 6.85 6.88
C ALA A 101 18.93 6.52 8.28
N VAL A 102 18.11 6.79 9.31
CA VAL A 102 18.51 6.65 10.71
C VAL A 102 18.25 5.24 11.22
N LEU A 103 19.23 4.64 11.89
CA LEU A 103 19.08 3.42 12.68
C LEU A 103 18.94 3.80 14.16
N THR A 104 17.77 3.56 14.74
CA THR A 104 17.45 3.96 16.12
C THR A 104 18.19 3.13 17.16
N GLY A 105 18.56 3.75 18.28
CA GLY A 105 19.24 3.10 19.40
C GLY A 105 20.63 2.56 19.02
N LYS A 106 21.06 1.47 19.65
CA LYS A 106 22.39 0.88 19.45
C LYS A 106 22.48 -0.09 18.24
N LYS A 107 21.55 0.01 17.26
CA LYS A 107 21.51 -0.94 16.13
C LYS A 107 22.73 -0.87 15.22
N LEU A 108 23.39 0.27 15.11
CA LEU A 108 24.62 0.40 14.33
C LEU A 108 25.71 -0.56 14.84
N GLU A 109 25.79 -0.77 16.15
CA GLU A 109 26.82 -1.60 16.76
C GLU A 109 26.36 -3.04 17.00
N GLN A 110 25.11 -3.22 17.44
CA GLN A 110 24.61 -4.53 17.87
C GLN A 110 23.97 -5.34 16.77
N LYS A 111 23.48 -4.72 15.69
CA LYS A 111 22.83 -5.42 14.59
C LYS A 111 23.82 -5.94 13.58
N TYR A 112 23.71 -7.23 13.25
CA TYR A 112 24.54 -7.90 12.25
C TYR A 112 23.66 -8.42 11.11
N TYR A 113 24.16 -8.27 9.90
CA TYR A 113 23.65 -8.99 8.73
C TYR A 113 24.37 -10.33 8.67
N GLN A 114 23.64 -11.41 8.73
CA GLN A 114 24.15 -12.76 8.72
C GLN A 114 23.79 -13.46 7.42
N ARG A 115 24.78 -14.14 6.83
CA ARG A 115 24.62 -14.96 5.63
C ARG A 115 25.37 -16.26 5.85
N HIS A 116 24.72 -17.38 5.52
CA HIS A 116 25.32 -18.71 5.58
C HIS A 116 25.54 -19.29 4.18
N SER A 117 26.71 -19.87 3.92
CA SER A 117 27.06 -20.43 2.60
C SER A 117 26.56 -21.86 2.38
N GLY A 118 26.03 -22.53 3.41
CA GLY A 118 25.61 -23.92 3.38
C GLY A 118 26.70 -24.91 3.83
N TYR A 119 27.96 -24.50 3.96
CA TYR A 119 29.07 -25.34 4.43
C TYR A 119 29.32 -25.18 5.92
N ILE A 120 29.93 -26.17 6.55
CA ILE A 120 30.34 -26.11 7.97
C ILE A 120 31.25 -24.92 8.17
N GLY A 121 30.99 -24.08 9.19
CA GLY A 121 31.73 -22.85 9.46
C GLY A 121 31.44 -21.70 8.47
N GLY A 122 30.47 -21.84 7.56
CA GLY A 122 30.17 -20.87 6.51
C GLY A 122 29.32 -19.64 6.93
N LEU A 123 29.16 -19.39 8.22
CA LEU A 123 28.44 -18.20 8.72
C LEU A 123 29.32 -16.95 8.56
N LYS A 124 28.79 -15.97 7.81
CA LYS A 124 29.41 -14.64 7.67
C LYS A 124 28.52 -13.61 8.32
N SER A 125 29.08 -12.83 9.23
CA SER A 125 28.38 -11.76 9.98
C SER A 125 29.03 -10.42 9.67
N VAL A 126 28.25 -9.43 9.21
CA VAL A 126 28.71 -8.07 8.93
C VAL A 126 27.91 -7.10 9.78
N GLN A 127 28.59 -6.22 10.51
CA GLN A 127 27.95 -5.21 11.36
C GLN A 127 27.24 -4.15 10.51
N TYR A 128 26.05 -3.69 10.97
CA TYR A 128 25.28 -2.70 10.23
C TYR A 128 26.00 -1.35 10.08
N LYS A 129 26.86 -0.97 11.02
CA LYS A 129 27.72 0.21 10.90
C LYS A 129 28.54 0.18 9.61
N LYS A 130 29.17 -0.97 9.29
CA LYS A 130 29.95 -1.15 8.06
C LYS A 130 29.05 -1.12 6.81
N ILE A 131 27.89 -1.76 6.86
CA ILE A 131 26.96 -1.80 5.73
C ILE A 131 26.43 -0.40 5.39
N MET A 132 26.05 0.39 6.40
CA MET A 132 25.57 1.75 6.17
C MET A 132 26.65 2.68 5.61
N ALA A 133 27.92 2.46 5.97
CA ALA A 133 29.04 3.24 5.45
C ALA A 133 29.41 2.85 3.99
N GLU A 134 29.39 1.56 3.66
CA GLU A 134 29.83 1.07 2.35
C GLU A 134 28.70 0.94 1.33
N LYS A 135 27.53 0.43 1.77
CA LYS A 135 26.39 0.07 0.90
C LYS A 135 25.05 0.33 1.59
N PRO A 136 24.64 1.59 1.81
CA PRO A 136 23.38 1.91 2.46
C PRO A 136 22.14 1.41 1.67
N GLU A 137 22.25 1.39 0.35
CA GLU A 137 21.20 0.85 -0.54
C GLU A 137 20.86 -0.60 -0.20
N PHE A 138 21.89 -1.42 0.02
CA PHE A 138 21.72 -2.82 0.38
C PHE A 138 21.02 -3.00 1.73
N ALA A 139 21.31 -2.13 2.72
CA ALA A 139 20.64 -2.17 4.02
C ALA A 139 19.14 -1.92 3.90
N MET A 140 18.76 -0.89 3.12
CA MET A 140 17.38 -0.53 2.85
C MET A 140 16.67 -1.61 2.04
N GLU A 141 17.28 -2.09 0.97
CA GLU A 141 16.74 -3.14 0.12
C GLU A 141 16.48 -4.45 0.89
N THR A 142 17.40 -4.86 1.74
CA THR A 142 17.26 -6.05 2.60
C THR A 142 16.11 -5.89 3.58
N ALA A 143 15.95 -4.68 4.16
CA ALA A 143 14.84 -4.40 5.08
C ALA A 143 13.49 -4.51 4.38
N VAL A 144 13.34 -3.91 3.19
CA VAL A 144 12.10 -3.98 2.40
C VAL A 144 11.81 -5.41 1.94
N LYS A 145 12.81 -6.13 1.42
CA LYS A 145 12.66 -7.53 0.99
C LYS A 145 12.21 -8.44 2.12
N GLY A 146 12.71 -8.21 3.33
CA GLY A 146 12.28 -8.96 4.52
C GLY A 146 10.83 -8.70 4.95
N MET A 147 10.24 -7.58 4.53
CA MET A 147 8.85 -7.22 4.81
C MET A 147 7.87 -7.66 3.71
N LEU A 148 8.38 -8.03 2.54
CA LEU A 148 7.58 -8.58 1.45
C LEU A 148 7.29 -10.07 1.69
N PRO A 149 6.16 -10.60 1.19
CA PRO A 149 5.85 -12.02 1.30
C PRO A 149 6.87 -12.88 0.53
N HIS A 150 7.25 -14.04 1.09
CA HIS A 150 8.23 -14.96 0.49
C HIS A 150 7.61 -15.88 -0.57
N ASN A 151 6.87 -15.30 -1.52
CA ASN A 151 6.21 -16.03 -2.60
C ASN A 151 6.56 -15.44 -3.98
N ALA A 152 5.98 -15.97 -5.05
CA ALA A 152 6.19 -15.48 -6.42
C ALA A 152 5.79 -13.99 -6.57
N LEU A 153 4.67 -13.56 -5.95
CA LEU A 153 4.22 -12.18 -5.99
C LEU A 153 5.18 -11.24 -5.27
N GLY A 154 5.71 -11.64 -4.10
CA GLY A 154 6.69 -10.85 -3.37
C GLY A 154 8.04 -10.72 -4.11
N ARG A 155 8.47 -11.78 -4.83
CA ARG A 155 9.66 -11.67 -5.70
C ARG A 155 9.43 -10.70 -6.86
N ALA A 156 8.26 -10.73 -7.49
CA ALA A 156 7.88 -9.76 -8.52
C ALA A 156 7.79 -8.33 -7.96
N ALA A 157 7.24 -8.16 -6.76
CA ALA A 157 7.20 -6.86 -6.08
C ALA A 157 8.61 -6.31 -5.79
N ALA A 158 9.54 -7.15 -5.35
CA ALA A 158 10.92 -6.76 -5.06
C ALA A 158 11.67 -6.20 -6.27
N THR A 159 11.36 -6.63 -7.50
CA THR A 159 12.00 -6.10 -8.72
C THR A 159 11.61 -4.65 -9.03
N ARG A 160 10.46 -4.19 -8.50
CA ARG A 160 9.96 -2.82 -8.67
C ARG A 160 10.51 -1.84 -7.64
N LEU A 161 11.28 -2.31 -6.68
CA LEU A 161 12.01 -1.46 -5.74
C LEU A 161 13.29 -0.94 -6.38
N LYS A 162 13.51 0.37 -6.30
CA LYS A 162 14.75 1.04 -6.68
C LYS A 162 15.22 1.85 -5.49
N VAL A 163 16.47 1.66 -5.07
CA VAL A 163 17.07 2.36 -3.93
C VAL A 163 18.29 3.12 -4.39
N TYR A 164 18.41 4.36 -3.96
CA TYR A 164 19.52 5.26 -4.24
C TYR A 164 20.09 5.80 -2.94
N SER A 165 21.42 5.85 -2.87
CA SER A 165 22.14 6.39 -1.70
C SER A 165 21.95 7.89 -1.55
N GLY A 166 21.91 8.64 -2.66
CA GLY A 166 21.71 10.08 -2.69
C GLY A 166 20.34 10.50 -3.20
N GLU A 167 20.17 11.79 -3.48
CA GLU A 167 18.92 12.41 -3.93
C GLU A 167 18.62 12.10 -5.42
N ALA A 168 19.65 12.02 -6.25
CA ALA A 168 19.49 11.84 -7.69
C ALA A 168 19.04 10.43 -8.06
N HIS A 169 18.00 10.33 -8.89
CA HIS A 169 17.51 9.07 -9.44
C HIS A 169 17.39 9.13 -10.97
N LYS A 170 17.42 7.97 -11.64
CA LYS A 170 17.42 7.85 -13.12
C LYS A 170 16.00 7.71 -13.72
N HIS A 171 14.94 7.94 -12.95
CA HIS A 171 13.55 7.63 -13.34
C HIS A 171 12.67 8.88 -13.51
N GLU A 172 13.22 9.99 -14.00
CA GLU A 172 12.46 11.23 -14.23
C GLU A 172 11.40 11.08 -15.33
N ALA A 173 11.71 10.29 -16.36
CA ALA A 173 10.82 10.06 -17.48
C ALA A 173 9.47 9.42 -17.09
N GLN A 174 9.43 8.68 -15.98
CA GLN A 174 8.23 8.05 -15.44
C GLN A 174 7.34 9.00 -14.63
N LYS A 175 7.79 10.25 -14.39
CA LYS A 175 7.08 11.28 -13.60
C LYS A 175 6.60 10.73 -12.26
N PRO A 176 7.51 10.29 -11.38
CA PRO A 176 7.12 9.70 -10.11
C PRO A 176 6.47 10.74 -9.19
N GLU A 177 5.45 10.33 -8.44
CA GLU A 177 4.77 11.13 -7.43
C GLU A 177 5.54 11.04 -6.10
N THR A 178 5.74 12.16 -5.40
CA THR A 178 6.34 12.16 -4.05
C THR A 178 5.34 11.61 -3.03
N TYR A 179 5.80 10.69 -2.19
CA TYR A 179 4.98 10.09 -1.13
C TYR A 179 5.53 10.52 0.24
N GLU A 180 4.75 11.33 0.96
CA GLU A 180 5.08 11.77 2.33
C GLU A 180 4.43 10.85 3.37
N PHE A 181 5.14 10.57 4.49
CA PHE A 181 4.67 9.70 5.57
C PHE A 181 5.26 10.09 6.94
#